data_fe59860b77c62cf1360acf6f5b1bf78d
#
_entry.id   fe59860b77c62cf1360acf6f5b1bf78d
#
_cell.length_a   1.000
_cell.length_b   1.000
_cell.length_c   1.000
_cell.angle_alpha   90.00
_cell.angle_beta   90.00
_cell.angle_gamma   90.00
#
_symmetry.space_group_name_H-M   'P 1'
#
loop_
_entity.id
_entity.type
_entity.pdbx_description
1 polymer ?
#
loop_
_entity_poly.entity_id
_entity_poly.type
_entity_poly.pdbx_seq_one_letter_code
_entity_poly.pdbx_strand_id
1 'polypeptide(L)'
;MLVILANSCATVLLMMLNVKYYWSNQEVMMSSSQRRIEELPNLQRRSFLKRGALIQFGLGVGMLSHGSAFAQKSVADTVKALTFDVFGTVVDWRTSIIREGQILAANKGFDLDWGEFAERWRGGYGPAMNRVRTGELPWTKIDDLHRMILDELIDEYGLGELSESEREDFNRVWHRLIPWPDTVAGLYKLKTKYVITTLSNGNVSLLTNMAKNAGLPWDAVLSAELAKHYKPDPEAYLTAAELLSLPPEQVMMVAAHPGDLRAAARAGLRTAYVIRPLERGPGREVERDEDGEFDYVATSFVDLANQLGA
;
A
#
# COMPACT_ATOMS: atom_id res chain seq x y z
N MET A 1 29.89 33.78 -4.61
CA MET A 1 29.87 32.46 -5.27
C MET A 1 30.37 31.31 -4.41
N LEU A 2 31.22 31.53 -3.40
CA LEU A 2 31.69 30.44 -2.48
C LEU A 2 30.70 30.03 -1.38
N VAL A 3 29.79 30.90 -0.94
CA VAL A 3 28.83 30.61 0.13
C VAL A 3 27.67 29.71 -0.30
N ILE A 4 27.30 29.74 -1.58
CA ILE A 4 26.19 28.90 -2.12
C ILE A 4 26.63 27.44 -2.27
N LEU A 5 27.90 27.16 -2.52
CA LEU A 5 28.42 25.80 -2.65
C LEU A 5 28.60 25.09 -1.31
N ALA A 6 28.86 25.83 -0.21
CA ALA A 6 29.01 25.24 1.13
C ALA A 6 27.68 24.71 1.71
N ASN A 7 26.57 25.41 1.46
CA ASN A 7 25.24 24.97 1.93
C ASN A 7 24.73 23.72 1.19
N SER A 8 25.08 23.55 -0.09
CA SER A 8 24.70 22.36 -0.86
C SER A 8 25.40 21.08 -0.36
N CYS A 9 26.67 21.17 0.02
CA CYS A 9 27.45 20.03 0.52
C CYS A 9 27.02 19.58 1.90
N ALA A 10 26.66 20.52 2.80
CA ALA A 10 26.16 20.22 4.14
C ALA A 10 24.79 19.52 4.08
N THR A 11 23.91 19.95 3.19
CA THR A 11 22.57 19.35 2.99
C THR A 11 22.67 17.91 2.45
N VAL A 12 23.56 17.66 1.50
CA VAL A 12 23.79 16.30 0.97
C VAL A 12 24.42 15.39 2.03
N LEU A 13 25.34 15.90 2.85
CA LEU A 13 25.95 15.13 3.93
C LEU A 13 24.95 14.79 5.05
N LEU A 14 24.05 15.72 5.38
CA LEU A 14 22.94 15.46 6.33
C LEU A 14 21.94 14.43 5.80
N MET A 15 21.64 14.46 4.50
CA MET A 15 20.80 13.45 3.87
C MET A 15 21.45 12.06 3.89
N MET A 16 22.75 11.97 3.63
CA MET A 16 23.48 10.69 3.68
C MET A 16 23.58 10.13 5.10
N LEU A 17 23.74 10.98 6.11
CA LEU A 17 23.79 10.57 7.52
C LEU A 17 22.43 10.07 8.01
N ASN A 18 21.33 10.72 7.61
CA ASN A 18 19.98 10.30 7.96
C ASN A 18 19.58 8.98 7.27
N VAL A 19 19.97 8.77 6.02
CA VAL A 19 19.78 7.49 5.33
C VAL A 19 20.53 6.38 6.04
N LYS A 20 21.80 6.61 6.45
CA LYS A 20 22.61 5.63 7.16
C LYS A 20 22.04 5.28 8.54
N TYR A 21 21.52 6.27 9.27
CA TYR A 21 20.85 6.06 10.56
C TYR A 21 19.55 5.28 10.44
N TYR A 22 18.77 5.54 9.39
CA TYR A 22 17.53 4.81 9.09
C TYR A 22 17.82 3.33 8.77
N TRP A 23 18.81 3.04 7.92
CA TRP A 23 19.22 1.67 7.58
C TRP A 23 19.78 0.90 8.77
N SER A 24 20.60 1.54 9.62
CA SER A 24 21.15 0.92 10.83
C SER A 24 20.06 0.49 11.83
N ASN A 25 19.02 1.29 12.01
CA ASN A 25 17.90 0.95 12.89
C ASN A 25 16.98 -0.14 12.30
N GLN A 26 16.82 -0.19 10.98
CA GLN A 26 16.07 -1.26 10.31
C GLN A 26 16.79 -2.61 10.43
N GLU A 27 18.10 -2.68 10.26
CA GLU A 27 18.88 -3.91 10.42
C GLU A 27 18.83 -4.44 11.87
N VAL A 28 18.85 -3.56 12.87
CA VAL A 28 18.73 -3.95 14.30
C VAL A 28 17.33 -4.50 14.58
N MET A 29 16.28 -3.93 14.02
CA MET A 29 14.90 -4.40 14.20
C MET A 29 14.63 -5.71 13.47
N MET A 30 15.16 -5.89 12.25
CA MET A 30 15.05 -7.16 11.51
C MET A 30 15.80 -8.30 12.18
N SER A 31 17.00 -8.06 12.72
CA SER A 31 17.78 -9.03 13.47
C SER A 31 17.08 -9.50 14.77
N SER A 32 16.30 -8.65 15.41
CA SER A 32 15.56 -9.00 16.64
C SER A 32 14.27 -9.79 16.35
N SER A 33 13.61 -9.55 15.22
CA SER A 33 12.43 -10.33 14.80
C SER A 33 12.79 -11.71 14.26
N GLN A 34 13.89 -11.86 13.53
CA GLN A 34 14.38 -13.15 13.09
C GLN A 34 14.80 -14.06 14.25
N ARG A 35 15.48 -13.52 15.28
CA ARG A 35 15.83 -14.28 16.48
C ARG A 35 14.63 -14.81 17.26
N ARG A 36 13.49 -14.11 17.22
CA ARG A 36 12.27 -14.53 17.90
C ARG A 36 11.53 -15.66 17.18
N ILE A 37 11.75 -15.86 15.89
CA ILE A 37 11.16 -16.95 15.08
C ILE A 37 11.93 -18.27 15.29
N GLU A 38 13.22 -18.23 15.61
CA GLU A 38 14.04 -19.40 15.85
C GLU A 38 13.82 -20.06 17.23
N GLU A 39 13.21 -19.33 18.19
CA GLU A 39 12.96 -19.81 19.56
C GLU A 39 11.60 -20.50 19.78
N LEU A 40 10.80 -20.74 18.73
CA LEU A 40 9.55 -21.47 18.89
C LEU A 40 9.77 -22.99 19.00
N PRO A 41 9.20 -23.66 20.03
CA PRO A 41 9.44 -25.08 20.26
C PRO A 41 8.88 -25.98 19.15
N ASN A 42 9.62 -27.03 18.83
CA ASN A 42 9.45 -28.03 17.76
C ASN A 42 8.19 -28.95 17.94
N LEU A 43 7.03 -28.45 18.33
CA LEU A 43 5.85 -29.26 18.63
C LEU A 43 4.79 -29.38 17.52
N GLN A 44 4.94 -28.69 16.39
CA GLN A 44 3.94 -28.74 15.30
C GLN A 44 4.36 -29.48 14.03
N ARG A 45 5.53 -30.13 14.00
CA ARG A 45 5.99 -30.91 12.83
C ARG A 45 5.49 -32.35 12.75
N ARG A 46 4.65 -32.86 13.68
CA ARG A 46 4.29 -34.30 13.76
C ARG A 46 2.83 -34.65 13.40
N SER A 47 1.99 -33.73 12.98
CA SER A 47 0.58 -34.03 12.65
C SER A 47 0.28 -34.26 11.16
N PHE A 48 1.23 -34.13 10.26
CA PHE A 48 0.99 -34.22 8.80
C PHE A 48 1.29 -35.59 8.15
N LEU A 49 1.70 -36.62 8.91
CA LEU A 49 2.10 -37.92 8.36
C LEU A 49 1.30 -39.10 8.89
N LYS A 50 0.00 -38.97 9.14
CA LYS A 50 -0.84 -40.14 9.47
C LYS A 50 -2.22 -40.05 8.82
N ARG A 51 -2.31 -40.14 7.50
CA ARG A 51 -3.50 -40.63 6.78
C ARG A 51 -3.10 -41.05 5.38
N GLY A 52 -2.81 -42.30 5.20
CA GLY A 52 -2.61 -42.88 3.88
C GLY A 52 -2.09 -44.29 3.96
N ALA A 53 -2.93 -45.30 4.13
CA ALA A 53 -2.77 -46.65 3.58
C ALA A 53 -3.98 -47.50 4.00
N LEU A 54 -4.92 -47.65 3.12
CA LEU A 54 -5.78 -48.83 3.04
C LEU A 54 -5.90 -49.19 1.58
N ILE A 55 -5.05 -50.13 1.16
CA ILE A 55 -5.13 -50.73 -0.19
C ILE A 55 -6.17 -51.85 -0.08
N GLN A 56 -7.26 -51.68 -0.80
CA GLN A 56 -8.18 -52.78 -1.09
C GLN A 56 -8.01 -53.18 -2.56
N PHE A 57 -7.50 -54.38 -2.76
CA PHE A 57 -7.44 -55.05 -4.07
C PHE A 57 -8.86 -55.39 -4.52
N GLY A 58 -9.34 -54.80 -5.62
CA GLY A 58 -10.52 -55.19 -6.34
C GLY A 58 -10.20 -55.22 -7.81
N LEU A 59 -10.12 -56.44 -8.41
CA LEU A 59 -10.03 -56.67 -9.83
C LEU A 59 -11.37 -56.25 -10.48
N GLY A 60 -11.35 -55.21 -11.27
CA GLY A 60 -12.48 -54.74 -12.10
C GLY A 60 -11.97 -54.25 -13.45
N VAL A 61 -12.36 -54.95 -14.50
CA VAL A 61 -12.04 -54.73 -15.91
C VAL A 61 -12.31 -53.32 -16.37
N GLY A 62 -11.38 -52.75 -17.14
CA GLY A 62 -11.29 -51.35 -17.52
C GLY A 62 -12.39 -50.80 -18.43
N MET A 63 -12.63 -49.54 -18.26
CA MET A 63 -12.93 -48.57 -19.30
C MET A 63 -11.96 -47.43 -19.19
N LEU A 64 -11.04 -47.33 -20.16
CA LEU A 64 -10.18 -46.14 -20.31
C LEU A 64 -11.05 -44.96 -20.70
N SER A 65 -11.68 -44.33 -19.72
CA SER A 65 -12.16 -42.94 -19.87
C SER A 65 -10.95 -42.04 -19.85
N HIS A 66 -10.51 -41.57 -21.02
CA HIS A 66 -9.61 -40.44 -21.13
C HIS A 66 -10.34 -39.19 -20.64
N GLY A 67 -10.51 -39.06 -19.33
CA GLY A 67 -10.87 -37.83 -18.68
C GLY A 67 -9.68 -36.88 -18.84
N SER A 68 -9.71 -35.99 -19.80
CA SER A 68 -8.85 -34.83 -19.86
C SER A 68 -9.06 -34.08 -18.56
N ALA A 69 -8.21 -34.30 -17.58
CA ALA A 69 -8.11 -33.47 -16.40
C ALA A 69 -7.68 -32.09 -16.92
N PHE A 70 -8.64 -31.18 -17.15
CA PHE A 70 -8.33 -29.79 -17.32
C PHE A 70 -7.65 -29.36 -16.01
N ALA A 71 -6.34 -29.21 -16.05
CA ALA A 71 -5.61 -28.61 -14.94
C ALA A 71 -6.24 -27.26 -14.65
N GLN A 72 -6.84 -27.11 -13.48
CA GLN A 72 -7.42 -25.83 -13.04
C GLN A 72 -6.29 -24.81 -13.04
N LYS A 73 -6.38 -23.77 -13.87
CA LYS A 73 -5.38 -22.71 -13.91
C LYS A 73 -5.24 -22.11 -12.52
N SER A 74 -4.01 -21.88 -12.08
CA SER A 74 -3.77 -21.17 -10.83
C SER A 74 -4.28 -19.72 -10.94
N VAL A 75 -4.53 -19.08 -9.82
CA VAL A 75 -4.93 -17.66 -9.81
C VAL A 75 -3.86 -16.81 -10.52
N ALA A 76 -2.56 -17.11 -10.29
CA ALA A 76 -1.43 -16.42 -10.93
C ALA A 76 -1.41 -16.56 -12.46
N ASP A 77 -1.96 -17.65 -13.02
CA ASP A 77 -2.05 -17.85 -14.48
C ASP A 77 -3.25 -17.11 -15.09
N THR A 78 -4.27 -16.87 -14.29
CA THR A 78 -5.50 -16.17 -14.71
C THR A 78 -5.32 -14.66 -14.70
N VAL A 79 -4.69 -14.12 -13.66
CA VAL A 79 -4.45 -12.68 -13.47
C VAL A 79 -3.55 -12.12 -14.57
N LYS A 80 -3.89 -10.92 -15.07
CA LYS A 80 -3.17 -10.20 -16.12
C LYS A 80 -2.68 -8.82 -15.63
N ALA A 81 -3.40 -8.22 -14.69
CA ALA A 81 -3.07 -6.91 -14.14
C ALA A 81 -3.15 -6.93 -12.61
N LEU A 82 -2.25 -6.18 -11.98
CA LEU A 82 -2.27 -5.89 -10.55
C LEU A 82 -2.62 -4.41 -10.37
N THR A 83 -3.65 -4.13 -9.59
CA THR A 83 -4.04 -2.78 -9.20
C THR A 83 -3.67 -2.57 -7.74
N PHE A 84 -2.98 -1.47 -7.43
CA PHE A 84 -2.42 -1.25 -6.10
C PHE A 84 -3.15 -0.13 -5.37
N ASP A 85 -3.63 -0.41 -4.16
CA ASP A 85 -3.82 0.63 -3.18
C ASP A 85 -2.48 1.32 -2.90
N VAL A 86 -2.49 2.64 -2.61
CA VAL A 86 -1.26 3.42 -2.54
C VAL A 86 -0.92 3.86 -1.13
N PHE A 87 -1.83 4.61 -0.47
CA PHE A 87 -1.57 5.16 0.85
C PHE A 87 -1.51 4.05 1.91
N GLY A 88 -0.35 3.86 2.52
CA GLY A 88 -0.10 2.79 3.50
C GLY A 88 0.32 1.46 2.88
N THR A 89 -0.12 1.14 1.67
CA THR A 89 0.24 -0.09 0.95
C THR A 89 1.59 0.05 0.23
N VAL A 90 1.73 1.07 -0.59
CA VAL A 90 2.92 1.37 -1.41
C VAL A 90 3.87 2.32 -0.68
N VAL A 91 3.33 3.29 0.02
CA VAL A 91 4.07 4.39 0.66
C VAL A 91 3.77 4.50 2.15
N ASP A 92 4.78 4.91 2.92
CA ASP A 92 4.70 5.25 4.34
C ASP A 92 4.24 6.70 4.51
N TRP A 93 2.93 6.89 4.55
CA TRP A 93 2.33 8.22 4.71
C TRP A 93 2.67 8.85 6.06
N ARG A 94 2.67 8.05 7.13
CA ARG A 94 2.84 8.53 8.49
C ARG A 94 4.23 9.12 8.70
N THR A 95 5.28 8.36 8.43
CA THR A 95 6.68 8.83 8.58
C THR A 95 6.97 9.99 7.64
N SER A 96 6.39 10.00 6.44
CA SER A 96 6.56 11.10 5.47
C SER A 96 5.99 12.42 6.01
N ILE A 97 4.77 12.42 6.56
CA ILE A 97 4.14 13.61 7.13
C ILE A 97 4.90 14.08 8.37
N ILE A 98 5.29 13.17 9.27
CA ILE A 98 6.08 13.50 10.46
C ILE A 98 7.37 14.22 10.07
N ARG A 99 8.09 13.70 9.09
CA ARG A 99 9.35 14.27 8.61
C ARG A 99 9.16 15.67 8.02
N GLU A 100 8.19 15.85 7.16
CA GLU A 100 7.88 17.16 6.55
C GLU A 100 7.42 18.17 7.61
N GLY A 101 6.62 17.73 8.58
CA GLY A 101 6.21 18.53 9.72
C GLY A 101 7.39 18.96 10.59
N GLN A 102 8.34 18.07 10.86
CA GLN A 102 9.57 18.40 11.59
C GLN A 102 10.45 19.41 10.85
N ILE A 103 10.52 19.33 9.52
CA ILE A 103 11.20 20.34 8.69
C ILE A 103 10.50 21.70 8.81
N LEU A 104 9.18 21.71 8.75
CA LEU A 104 8.38 22.92 8.95
C LEU A 104 8.59 23.51 10.34
N ALA A 105 8.57 22.67 11.38
CA ALA A 105 8.84 23.05 12.77
C ALA A 105 10.20 23.71 12.95
N ALA A 106 11.25 23.12 12.37
CA ALA A 106 12.60 23.67 12.45
C ALA A 106 12.72 25.07 11.82
N ASN A 107 11.91 25.34 10.79
CA ASN A 107 11.91 26.64 10.11
C ASN A 107 11.05 27.70 10.81
N LYS A 108 10.00 27.31 11.51
CA LYS A 108 8.98 28.19 12.10
C LYS A 108 8.97 28.22 13.62
N GLY A 109 9.66 27.28 14.27
CA GLY A 109 9.66 27.18 15.74
C GLY A 109 8.41 26.51 16.31
N PHE A 110 7.65 25.73 15.51
CA PHE A 110 6.49 24.99 16.00
C PHE A 110 6.94 23.81 16.88
N ASP A 111 6.23 23.60 18.00
CA ASP A 111 6.46 22.49 18.93
C ASP A 111 5.15 21.72 19.12
N LEU A 112 5.00 20.60 18.39
CA LEU A 112 3.84 19.71 18.48
C LEU A 112 4.21 18.25 18.15
N ASP A 113 3.35 17.33 18.58
CA ASP A 113 3.46 15.93 18.19
C ASP A 113 3.03 15.73 16.73
N TRP A 114 4.03 15.68 15.83
CA TRP A 114 3.80 15.46 14.41
C TRP A 114 3.27 14.07 14.11
N GLY A 115 3.43 13.11 15.03
CA GLY A 115 2.83 11.78 14.91
C GLY A 115 1.31 11.84 15.12
N GLU A 116 0.88 12.54 16.17
CA GLU A 116 -0.54 12.80 16.42
C GLU A 116 -1.16 13.62 15.28
N PHE A 117 -0.48 14.68 14.84
CA PHE A 117 -0.92 15.50 13.71
C PHE A 117 -1.15 14.65 12.44
N ALA A 118 -0.20 13.78 12.09
CA ALA A 118 -0.31 12.90 10.94
C ALA A 118 -1.52 11.94 11.06
N GLU A 119 -1.74 11.37 12.25
CA GLU A 119 -2.89 10.49 12.54
C GLU A 119 -4.21 11.26 12.44
N ARG A 120 -4.28 12.48 12.95
CA ARG A 120 -5.46 13.34 12.86
C ARG A 120 -5.77 13.70 11.41
N TRP A 121 -4.75 14.09 10.62
CA TRP A 121 -4.93 14.40 9.21
C TRP A 121 -5.46 13.19 8.43
N ARG A 122 -4.82 12.04 8.62
CA ARG A 122 -5.27 10.77 8.01
C ARG A 122 -6.65 10.35 8.50
N GLY A 123 -6.97 10.61 9.76
CA GLY A 123 -8.27 10.30 10.36
C GLY A 123 -9.44 11.09 9.77
N GLY A 124 -9.23 12.32 9.34
CA GLY A 124 -10.21 13.16 8.66
C GLY A 124 -10.62 12.69 7.26
N TYR A 125 -9.78 11.83 6.63
CA TYR A 125 -9.93 11.35 5.27
C TYR A 125 -11.25 10.60 5.02
N GLY A 126 -11.59 9.62 5.86
CA GLY A 126 -12.83 8.85 5.74
C GLY A 126 -14.09 9.70 5.87
N PRO A 127 -14.23 10.50 6.94
CA PRO A 127 -15.33 11.46 7.11
C PRO A 127 -15.48 12.43 5.93
N ALA A 128 -14.38 13.00 5.42
CA ALA A 128 -14.41 13.93 4.31
C ALA A 128 -14.92 13.27 3.01
N MET A 129 -14.45 12.06 2.68
CA MET A 129 -14.98 11.29 1.55
C MET A 129 -16.46 10.94 1.72
N ASN A 130 -16.90 10.69 2.96
CA ASN A 130 -18.31 10.41 3.21
C ASN A 130 -19.23 11.60 2.92
N ARG A 131 -18.78 12.84 3.13
CA ARG A 131 -19.52 14.05 2.75
C ARG A 131 -19.77 14.10 1.23
N VAL A 132 -18.82 13.62 0.43
CA VAL A 132 -19.00 13.48 -1.03
C VAL A 132 -19.99 12.36 -1.36
N ARG A 133 -19.90 11.19 -0.70
CA ARG A 133 -20.83 10.07 -0.92
C ARG A 133 -22.28 10.40 -0.58
N THR A 134 -22.48 11.17 0.49
CA THR A 134 -23.82 11.59 0.91
C THR A 134 -24.38 12.76 0.11
N GLY A 135 -23.61 13.34 -0.81
CA GLY A 135 -24.01 14.50 -1.62
C GLY A 135 -23.95 15.83 -0.86
N GLU A 136 -23.38 15.88 0.34
CA GLU A 136 -23.10 17.13 1.07
C GLU A 136 -22.06 17.98 0.32
N LEU A 137 -21.08 17.32 -0.27
CA LEU A 137 -20.12 17.91 -1.20
C LEU A 137 -20.31 17.32 -2.61
N PRO A 138 -20.12 18.11 -3.67
CA PRO A 138 -19.97 17.56 -5.02
C PRO A 138 -18.76 16.65 -5.08
N TRP A 139 -18.55 15.96 -6.23
CA TRP A 139 -17.29 15.23 -6.43
C TRP A 139 -16.11 16.16 -6.18
N THR A 140 -15.29 15.82 -5.19
CA THR A 140 -14.15 16.60 -4.71
C THR A 140 -12.91 15.73 -4.78
N LYS A 141 -11.79 16.25 -5.26
CA LYS A 141 -10.52 15.49 -5.30
C LYS A 141 -9.97 15.27 -3.89
N ILE A 142 -9.16 14.25 -3.74
CA ILE A 142 -8.50 13.99 -2.46
C ILE A 142 -7.56 15.15 -2.05
N ASP A 143 -6.89 15.81 -2.97
CA ASP A 143 -6.08 17.00 -2.69
C ASP A 143 -6.89 18.09 -1.99
N ASP A 144 -8.09 18.33 -2.49
CA ASP A 144 -8.98 19.35 -1.94
C ASP A 144 -9.52 18.93 -0.56
N LEU A 145 -9.86 17.63 -0.39
CA LEU A 145 -10.27 17.10 0.91
C LEU A 145 -9.11 17.14 1.92
N HIS A 146 -7.90 16.78 1.50
CA HIS A 146 -6.72 16.91 2.36
C HIS A 146 -6.49 18.35 2.80
N ARG A 147 -6.67 19.31 1.88
CA ARG A 147 -6.54 20.72 2.20
C ARG A 147 -7.61 21.20 3.18
N MET A 148 -8.87 20.81 3.01
CA MET A 148 -9.93 21.13 3.95
C MET A 148 -9.61 20.62 5.37
N ILE A 149 -9.14 19.38 5.48
CA ILE A 149 -8.74 18.80 6.77
C ILE A 149 -7.52 19.54 7.33
N LEU A 150 -6.52 19.86 6.48
CA LEU A 150 -5.34 20.61 6.89
C LEU A 150 -5.69 21.97 7.46
N ASP A 151 -6.61 22.71 6.83
CA ASP A 151 -7.04 24.04 7.32
C ASP A 151 -7.67 23.93 8.72
N GLU A 152 -8.50 22.90 8.97
CA GLU A 152 -9.05 22.64 10.31
C GLU A 152 -7.94 22.35 11.34
N LEU A 153 -6.93 21.52 10.95
CA LEU A 153 -5.80 21.19 11.84
C LEU A 153 -4.88 22.39 12.08
N ILE A 154 -4.67 23.26 11.09
CA ILE A 154 -3.89 24.51 11.27
C ILE A 154 -4.48 25.35 12.39
N ASP A 155 -5.80 25.49 12.45
CA ASP A 155 -6.48 26.22 13.51
C ASP A 155 -6.40 25.47 14.84
N GLU A 156 -6.63 24.13 14.85
CA GLU A 156 -6.59 23.30 16.07
C GLU A 156 -5.19 23.29 16.72
N TYR A 157 -4.12 23.20 15.93
CA TYR A 157 -2.74 23.11 16.40
C TYR A 157 -2.00 24.45 16.47
N GLY A 158 -2.68 25.56 16.23
CA GLY A 158 -2.09 26.89 16.33
C GLY A 158 -1.03 27.22 15.28
N LEU A 159 -1.14 26.63 14.08
CA LEU A 159 -0.21 26.82 12.96
C LEU A 159 -0.62 28.04 12.07
N GLY A 160 -1.38 28.97 12.60
CA GLY A 160 -1.96 30.10 11.85
C GLY A 160 -0.94 31.05 11.21
N GLU A 161 0.35 30.99 11.61
CA GLU A 161 1.44 31.77 11.00
C GLU A 161 1.84 31.27 9.61
N LEU A 162 1.34 30.09 9.17
CA LEU A 162 1.61 29.58 7.83
C LEU A 162 0.90 30.46 6.79
N SER A 163 1.69 31.00 5.86
CA SER A 163 1.17 31.66 4.66
C SER A 163 0.41 30.68 3.78
N GLU A 164 -0.44 31.20 2.89
CA GLU A 164 -1.20 30.34 1.95
C GLU A 164 -0.29 29.44 1.10
N SER A 165 0.83 29.98 0.63
CA SER A 165 1.80 29.17 -0.15
C SER A 165 2.46 28.06 0.66
N GLU A 166 2.67 28.28 1.96
CA GLU A 166 3.23 27.23 2.86
C GLU A 166 2.17 26.17 3.17
N ARG A 167 0.91 26.55 3.35
CA ARG A 167 -0.20 25.60 3.50
C ARG A 167 -0.38 24.75 2.24
N GLU A 168 -0.30 25.37 1.07
CA GLU A 168 -0.39 24.66 -0.21
C GLU A 168 0.79 23.71 -0.39
N ASP A 169 2.03 24.13 -0.09
CA ASP A 169 3.19 23.24 -0.15
C ASP A 169 3.11 22.11 0.88
N PHE A 170 2.67 22.39 2.10
CA PHE A 170 2.50 21.36 3.12
C PHE A 170 1.37 20.39 2.75
N ASN A 171 0.27 20.84 2.15
CA ASN A 171 -0.75 19.95 1.61
C ASN A 171 -0.17 19.00 0.54
N ARG A 172 0.82 19.46 -0.23
CA ARG A 172 1.49 18.64 -1.25
C ARG A 172 2.45 17.58 -0.69
N VAL A 173 2.59 17.42 0.64
CA VAL A 173 3.31 16.28 1.22
C VAL A 173 2.77 14.95 0.71
N TRP A 174 1.46 14.86 0.47
CA TRP A 174 0.79 13.68 -0.09
C TRP A 174 1.28 13.31 -1.50
N HIS A 175 1.87 14.24 -2.26
CA HIS A 175 2.47 14.01 -3.57
C HIS A 175 3.90 13.49 -3.51
N ARG A 176 4.57 13.52 -2.33
CA ARG A 176 6.00 13.19 -2.16
C ARG A 176 6.26 12.18 -1.04
N LEU A 177 5.25 11.34 -0.75
CA LEU A 177 5.37 10.28 0.25
C LEU A 177 6.48 9.29 -0.12
N ILE A 178 7.16 8.76 0.91
CA ILE A 178 8.28 7.84 0.77
C ILE A 178 7.75 6.41 0.59
N PRO A 179 8.22 5.64 -0.41
CA PRO A 179 7.82 4.25 -0.57
C PRO A 179 8.40 3.37 0.55
N TRP A 180 7.72 2.27 0.89
CA TRP A 180 8.31 1.25 1.73
C TRP A 180 9.58 0.68 1.10
N PRO A 181 10.56 0.19 1.90
CA PRO A 181 11.86 -0.25 1.39
C PRO A 181 11.81 -1.34 0.30
N ASP A 182 10.79 -2.19 0.35
CA ASP A 182 10.57 -3.28 -0.61
C ASP A 182 9.83 -2.87 -1.89
N THR A 183 9.21 -1.69 -1.87
CA THR A 183 8.21 -1.27 -2.88
C THR A 183 8.80 -1.21 -4.28
N VAL A 184 9.84 -0.39 -4.49
CA VAL A 184 10.37 -0.16 -5.84
C VAL A 184 10.90 -1.46 -6.44
N ALA A 185 11.69 -2.22 -5.67
CA ALA A 185 12.24 -3.49 -6.14
C ALA A 185 11.14 -4.54 -6.44
N GLY A 186 10.13 -4.63 -5.56
CA GLY A 186 9.00 -5.54 -5.75
C GLY A 186 8.14 -5.18 -6.96
N LEU A 187 7.85 -3.88 -7.16
CA LEU A 187 7.08 -3.42 -8.31
C LEU A 187 7.82 -3.69 -9.64
N TYR A 188 9.14 -3.48 -9.71
CA TYR A 188 9.92 -3.84 -10.91
C TYR A 188 9.86 -5.33 -11.21
N LYS A 189 9.90 -6.20 -10.21
CA LYS A 189 9.73 -7.65 -10.41
C LYS A 189 8.33 -7.98 -10.92
N LEU A 190 7.28 -7.49 -10.27
CA LEU A 190 5.89 -7.74 -10.67
C LEU A 190 5.60 -7.27 -12.09
N LYS A 191 6.17 -6.11 -12.48
CA LYS A 191 6.05 -5.53 -13.83
C LYS A 191 6.62 -6.42 -14.94
N THR A 192 7.52 -7.35 -14.63
CA THR A 192 8.07 -8.26 -15.64
C THR A 192 7.02 -9.23 -16.19
N LYS A 193 5.95 -9.48 -15.43
CA LYS A 193 4.94 -10.48 -15.76
C LYS A 193 3.52 -9.90 -15.90
N TYR A 194 3.21 -8.85 -15.15
CA TYR A 194 1.88 -8.26 -15.05
C TYR A 194 1.88 -6.80 -15.46
N VAL A 195 0.76 -6.33 -16.00
CA VAL A 195 0.49 -4.90 -16.03
C VAL A 195 0.32 -4.42 -14.58
N ILE A 196 1.07 -3.41 -14.17
CA ILE A 196 0.95 -2.84 -12.82
C ILE A 196 0.42 -1.41 -12.87
N THR A 197 -0.61 -1.13 -12.08
CA THR A 197 -1.23 0.19 -12.04
C THR A 197 -1.69 0.53 -10.63
N THR A 198 -1.84 1.81 -10.35
CA THR A 198 -2.50 2.23 -9.11
C THR A 198 -4.01 1.98 -9.19
N LEU A 199 -4.67 1.78 -8.04
CA LEU A 199 -6.10 1.95 -7.84
C LEU A 199 -6.31 2.57 -6.45
N SER A 200 -6.28 3.88 -6.40
CA SER A 200 -6.27 4.68 -5.18
C SER A 200 -7.39 5.71 -5.19
N ASN A 201 -7.81 6.11 -3.99
CA ASN A 201 -8.67 7.29 -3.83
C ASN A 201 -7.94 8.60 -4.15
N GLY A 202 -6.60 8.62 -4.09
CA GLY A 202 -5.77 9.75 -4.53
C GLY A 202 -6.07 10.14 -5.98
N ASN A 203 -6.12 11.44 -6.27
CA ASN A 203 -6.36 11.93 -7.63
C ASN A 203 -5.15 11.66 -8.55
N VAL A 204 -5.39 11.65 -9.85
CA VAL A 204 -4.39 11.28 -10.87
C VAL A 204 -3.12 12.11 -10.78
N SER A 205 -3.23 13.44 -10.60
CA SER A 205 -2.06 14.32 -10.48
C SER A 205 -1.22 14.03 -9.25
N LEU A 206 -1.84 13.75 -8.09
CA LEU A 206 -1.17 13.36 -6.86
C LEU A 206 -0.38 12.06 -7.06
N LEU A 207 -1.03 11.02 -7.57
CA LEU A 207 -0.41 9.71 -7.81
C LEU A 207 0.72 9.79 -8.84
N THR A 208 0.57 10.61 -9.88
CA THR A 208 1.60 10.83 -10.92
C THR A 208 2.83 11.53 -10.33
N ASN A 209 2.62 12.58 -9.53
CA ASN A 209 3.72 13.30 -8.88
C ASN A 209 4.45 12.40 -7.88
N MET A 210 3.71 11.64 -7.08
CA MET A 210 4.27 10.65 -6.15
C MET A 210 5.10 9.59 -6.89
N ALA A 211 4.58 9.05 -7.99
CA ALA A 211 5.29 8.06 -8.79
C ALA A 211 6.61 8.61 -9.33
N LYS A 212 6.60 9.84 -9.85
CA LYS A 212 7.80 10.53 -10.34
C LYS A 212 8.80 10.81 -9.23
N ASN A 213 8.32 11.23 -8.05
CA ASN A 213 9.17 11.54 -6.89
C ASN A 213 9.82 10.27 -6.31
N ALA A 214 9.08 9.18 -6.22
CA ALA A 214 9.50 7.93 -5.57
C ALA A 214 10.05 6.87 -6.53
N GLY A 215 10.09 7.13 -7.84
CA GLY A 215 10.56 6.17 -8.85
C GLY A 215 9.66 4.95 -8.99
N LEU A 216 8.34 5.10 -8.81
CA LEU A 216 7.38 4.00 -8.91
C LEU A 216 7.08 3.67 -10.38
N PRO A 217 7.31 2.44 -10.84
CA PRO A 217 7.36 2.08 -12.26
C PRO A 217 5.99 1.70 -12.83
N TRP A 218 4.93 2.42 -12.52
CA TRP A 218 3.58 2.10 -13.01
C TRP A 218 3.51 2.04 -14.54
N ASP A 219 2.70 1.12 -15.08
CA ASP A 219 2.32 1.11 -16.50
C ASP A 219 1.20 2.11 -16.77
N ALA A 220 0.30 2.28 -15.80
CA ALA A 220 -0.77 3.27 -15.84
C ALA A 220 -1.06 3.80 -14.44
N VAL A 221 -1.64 5.00 -14.35
CA VAL A 221 -2.12 5.58 -13.09
C VAL A 221 -3.64 5.59 -13.13
N LEU A 222 -4.27 4.64 -12.42
CA LEU A 222 -5.70 4.59 -12.23
C LEU A 222 -6.09 5.12 -10.84
N SER A 223 -7.23 5.75 -10.77
CA SER A 223 -7.69 6.50 -9.60
C SER A 223 -9.21 6.48 -9.52
N ALA A 224 -9.74 6.55 -8.32
CA ALA A 224 -11.15 6.80 -8.04
C ALA A 224 -11.67 8.07 -8.72
N GLU A 225 -10.79 9.03 -9.03
CA GLU A 225 -11.13 10.23 -9.80
C GLU A 225 -11.69 9.90 -11.18
N LEU A 226 -11.25 8.81 -11.82
CA LEU A 226 -11.73 8.37 -13.15
C LEU A 226 -13.15 7.81 -13.07
N ALA A 227 -13.47 7.12 -11.99
CA ALA A 227 -14.80 6.59 -11.72
C ALA A 227 -15.76 7.63 -11.12
N LYS A 228 -15.24 8.73 -10.55
CA LYS A 228 -15.98 9.68 -9.70
C LYS A 228 -16.64 9.01 -8.49
N HIS A 229 -16.10 7.90 -8.05
CA HIS A 229 -16.51 7.12 -6.89
C HIS A 229 -15.28 6.69 -6.10
N TYR A 230 -15.29 6.94 -4.79
CA TYR A 230 -14.21 6.50 -3.91
C TYR A 230 -14.32 5.00 -3.58
N LYS A 231 -13.20 4.32 -3.44
CA LYS A 231 -13.18 3.03 -2.75
C LYS A 231 -13.76 3.20 -1.33
N PRO A 232 -14.61 2.28 -0.84
CA PRO A 232 -14.86 0.96 -1.36
C PRO A 232 -16.08 0.82 -2.28
N ASP A 233 -16.54 1.89 -2.96
CA ASP A 233 -17.67 1.81 -3.87
C ASP A 233 -17.29 0.93 -5.09
N PRO A 234 -18.19 0.03 -5.56
CA PRO A 234 -17.85 -0.96 -6.60
C PRO A 234 -17.45 -0.32 -7.93
N GLU A 235 -17.93 0.87 -8.23
CA GLU A 235 -17.62 1.62 -9.44
C GLU A 235 -16.11 1.88 -9.57
N ALA A 236 -15.40 2.13 -8.46
CA ALA A 236 -13.97 2.37 -8.48
C ALA A 236 -13.19 1.14 -9.01
N TYR A 237 -13.57 -0.07 -8.60
CA TYR A 237 -12.92 -1.33 -9.01
C TYR A 237 -13.32 -1.74 -10.42
N LEU A 238 -14.61 -1.64 -10.73
CA LEU A 238 -15.14 -2.04 -12.06
C LEU A 238 -14.64 -1.11 -13.16
N THR A 239 -14.59 0.20 -12.93
CA THR A 239 -13.99 1.17 -13.88
C THR A 239 -12.51 0.86 -14.13
N ALA A 240 -11.76 0.46 -13.10
CA ALA A 240 -10.36 0.08 -13.29
C ALA A 240 -10.22 -1.15 -14.21
N ALA A 241 -11.05 -2.19 -14.03
CA ALA A 241 -11.08 -3.36 -14.90
C ALA A 241 -11.47 -3.00 -16.34
N GLU A 242 -12.49 -2.15 -16.50
CA GLU A 242 -12.95 -1.65 -17.81
C GLU A 242 -11.83 -0.88 -18.55
N LEU A 243 -11.15 0.04 -17.87
CA LEU A 243 -10.05 0.82 -18.44
C LEU A 243 -8.86 -0.05 -18.87
N LEU A 244 -8.66 -1.19 -18.19
CA LEU A 244 -7.66 -2.20 -18.57
C LEU A 244 -8.16 -3.15 -19.66
N SER A 245 -9.43 -3.07 -20.04
CA SER A 245 -10.10 -4.00 -20.99
C SER A 245 -9.98 -5.46 -20.54
N LEU A 246 -10.07 -5.70 -19.23
CA LEU A 246 -9.99 -7.02 -18.60
C LEU A 246 -11.28 -7.32 -17.82
N PRO A 247 -11.74 -8.59 -17.80
CA PRO A 247 -12.78 -8.98 -16.87
C PRO A 247 -12.25 -8.93 -15.43
N PRO A 248 -13.10 -8.63 -14.43
CA PRO A 248 -12.67 -8.43 -13.04
C PRO A 248 -11.81 -9.57 -12.48
N GLU A 249 -12.09 -10.81 -12.78
CA GLU A 249 -11.35 -11.99 -12.33
C GLU A 249 -9.91 -12.10 -12.88
N GLN A 250 -9.55 -11.29 -13.87
CA GLN A 250 -8.19 -11.16 -14.40
C GLN A 250 -7.43 -9.97 -13.81
N VAL A 251 -8.07 -9.19 -12.94
CA VAL A 251 -7.46 -8.08 -12.21
C VAL A 251 -7.33 -8.47 -10.74
N MET A 252 -6.16 -8.23 -10.16
CA MET A 252 -5.92 -8.48 -8.74
C MET A 252 -5.72 -7.15 -8.01
N MET A 253 -6.51 -6.92 -6.96
CA MET A 253 -6.28 -5.83 -6.02
C MET A 253 -5.20 -6.21 -5.02
N VAL A 254 -4.19 -5.36 -4.88
CA VAL A 254 -3.10 -5.50 -3.92
C VAL A 254 -3.22 -4.38 -2.88
N ALA A 255 -3.43 -4.71 -1.61
CA ALA A 255 -3.61 -3.73 -0.56
C ALA A 255 -3.10 -4.21 0.80
N ALA A 256 -2.80 -3.25 1.68
CA ALA A 256 -2.54 -3.49 3.10
C ALA A 256 -3.79 -3.35 3.97
N HIS A 257 -4.95 -3.11 3.35
CA HIS A 257 -6.21 -2.86 4.03
C HIS A 257 -7.24 -3.95 3.70
N PRO A 258 -7.52 -4.89 4.62
CA PRO A 258 -8.50 -5.96 4.42
C PRO A 258 -9.88 -5.49 3.95
N GLY A 259 -10.35 -4.34 4.46
CA GLY A 259 -11.61 -3.75 4.01
C GLY A 259 -11.66 -3.39 2.52
N ASP A 260 -10.54 -2.92 1.95
CA ASP A 260 -10.38 -2.62 0.52
C ASP A 260 -10.40 -3.92 -0.31
N LEU A 261 -9.68 -4.95 0.14
CA LEU A 261 -9.63 -6.27 -0.51
C LEU A 261 -11.01 -6.96 -0.50
N ARG A 262 -11.74 -6.90 0.61
CA ARG A 262 -13.12 -7.42 0.69
C ARG A 262 -14.05 -6.72 -0.29
N ALA A 263 -13.90 -5.42 -0.48
CA ALA A 263 -14.69 -4.67 -1.45
C ALA A 263 -14.30 -5.04 -2.89
N ALA A 264 -13.02 -5.18 -3.18
CA ALA A 264 -12.51 -5.64 -4.46
C ALA A 264 -13.02 -7.06 -4.81
N ALA A 265 -12.98 -7.98 -3.84
CA ALA A 265 -13.50 -9.34 -4.01
C ALA A 265 -15.01 -9.34 -4.32
N ARG A 266 -15.81 -8.49 -3.65
CA ARG A 266 -17.24 -8.33 -3.97
C ARG A 266 -17.48 -7.78 -5.38
N ALA A 267 -16.54 -6.99 -5.91
CA ALA A 267 -16.57 -6.51 -7.29
C ALA A 267 -16.05 -7.55 -8.31
N GLY A 268 -15.62 -8.74 -7.84
CA GLY A 268 -15.16 -9.85 -8.69
C GLY A 268 -13.65 -9.87 -8.95
N LEU A 269 -12.86 -8.97 -8.36
CA LEU A 269 -11.42 -8.96 -8.49
C LEU A 269 -10.78 -10.08 -7.65
N ARG A 270 -9.58 -10.48 -8.03
CA ARG A 270 -8.67 -11.26 -7.19
C ARG A 270 -8.01 -10.37 -6.14
N THR A 271 -7.46 -10.97 -5.09
CA THR A 271 -6.97 -10.24 -3.93
C THR A 271 -5.59 -10.70 -3.48
N ALA A 272 -4.74 -9.73 -3.14
CA ALA A 272 -3.45 -9.97 -2.48
C ALA A 272 -3.28 -9.02 -1.30
N TYR A 273 -3.19 -9.58 -0.11
CA TYR A 273 -2.96 -8.85 1.12
C TYR A 273 -1.45 -8.71 1.34
N VAL A 274 -0.96 -7.47 1.43
CA VAL A 274 0.44 -7.17 1.77
C VAL A 274 0.51 -6.54 3.14
N ILE A 275 1.14 -7.22 4.09
CA ILE A 275 1.18 -6.82 5.49
C ILE A 275 2.12 -5.63 5.68
N ARG A 276 1.60 -4.54 6.28
CA ARG A 276 2.35 -3.31 6.60
C ARG A 276 2.31 -3.01 8.11
N PRO A 277 3.12 -3.69 8.92
CA PRO A 277 3.00 -3.63 10.38
C PRO A 277 3.34 -2.27 10.98
N LEU A 278 4.02 -1.40 10.24
CA LEU A 278 4.43 -0.07 10.69
C LEU A 278 3.59 1.06 10.10
N GLU A 279 2.55 0.77 9.32
CA GLU A 279 1.73 1.81 8.67
C GLU A 279 1.21 2.85 9.67
N ARG A 280 0.76 2.39 10.84
CA ARG A 280 0.24 3.25 11.90
C ARG A 280 1.23 3.45 13.06
N GLY A 281 2.52 3.23 12.78
CA GLY A 281 3.57 3.31 13.78
C GLY A 281 3.76 2.02 14.59
N PRO A 282 4.80 1.99 15.45
CA PRO A 282 5.15 0.80 16.21
C PRO A 282 4.08 0.45 17.27
N GLY A 283 3.93 -0.85 17.56
CA GLY A 283 3.05 -1.36 18.61
C GLY A 283 1.56 -1.37 18.27
N ARG A 284 1.18 -1.11 17.02
CA ARG A 284 -0.19 -1.27 16.53
C ARG A 284 -0.40 -2.69 16.01
N GLU A 285 -1.56 -3.26 16.33
CA GLU A 285 -1.97 -4.54 15.77
C GLU A 285 -2.31 -4.40 14.29
N VAL A 286 -1.95 -5.44 13.53
CA VAL A 286 -2.28 -5.56 12.11
C VAL A 286 -3.30 -6.68 11.98
N GLU A 287 -4.37 -6.43 11.24
CA GLU A 287 -5.36 -7.46 10.93
C GLU A 287 -4.67 -8.61 10.18
N ARG A 288 -4.91 -9.84 10.62
CA ARG A 288 -4.35 -11.05 10.00
C ARG A 288 -5.42 -11.75 9.17
N ASP A 289 -5.01 -12.34 8.08
CA ASP A 289 -5.85 -13.27 7.32
C ASP A 289 -5.79 -14.65 8.00
N GLU A 290 -6.59 -14.84 9.06
CA GLU A 290 -6.60 -16.08 9.85
C GLU A 290 -7.38 -17.19 9.13
N ASP A 291 -8.35 -16.83 8.28
CA ASP A 291 -9.28 -17.76 7.64
C ASP A 291 -8.91 -18.07 6.17
N GLY A 292 -7.83 -17.51 5.64
CA GLY A 292 -7.46 -17.66 4.23
C GLY A 292 -8.45 -16.97 3.29
N GLU A 293 -8.89 -15.77 3.67
CA GLU A 293 -9.90 -14.99 2.95
C GLU A 293 -9.39 -14.46 1.60
N PHE A 294 -8.07 -14.18 1.52
CA PHE A 294 -7.46 -13.59 0.35
C PHE A 294 -6.71 -14.62 -0.50
N ASP A 295 -6.68 -14.44 -1.83
CA ASP A 295 -5.98 -15.35 -2.74
C ASP A 295 -4.48 -15.46 -2.43
N TYR A 296 -3.85 -14.36 -1.99
CA TYR A 296 -2.45 -14.29 -1.56
C TYR A 296 -2.30 -13.44 -0.31
N VAL A 297 -1.36 -13.84 0.55
CA VAL A 297 -0.88 -13.05 1.69
C VAL A 297 0.64 -12.98 1.60
N ALA A 298 1.17 -11.75 1.60
CA ALA A 298 2.60 -11.50 1.45
C ALA A 298 3.11 -10.52 2.52
N THR A 299 4.36 -10.70 2.90
CA THR A 299 5.05 -9.83 3.86
C THR A 299 5.73 -8.62 3.21
N SER A 300 5.82 -8.63 1.88
CA SER A 300 6.40 -7.56 1.06
C SER A 300 6.00 -7.72 -0.41
N PHE A 301 6.21 -6.69 -1.24
CA PHE A 301 6.02 -6.83 -2.69
C PHE A 301 7.03 -7.77 -3.34
N VAL A 302 8.23 -7.89 -2.77
CA VAL A 302 9.22 -8.89 -3.23
C VAL A 302 8.73 -10.31 -2.95
N ASP A 303 8.13 -10.54 -1.77
CA ASP A 303 7.51 -11.81 -1.41
C ASP A 303 6.31 -12.11 -2.32
N LEU A 304 5.43 -11.13 -2.55
CA LEU A 304 4.31 -11.27 -3.49
C LEU A 304 4.79 -11.65 -4.91
N ALA A 305 5.84 -10.98 -5.40
CA ALA A 305 6.41 -11.29 -6.71
C ALA A 305 6.89 -12.76 -6.79
N ASN A 306 7.57 -13.24 -5.76
CA ASN A 306 8.02 -14.64 -5.69
C ASN A 306 6.85 -15.63 -5.68
N GLN A 307 5.77 -15.35 -4.91
CA GLN A 307 4.57 -16.19 -4.86
C GLN A 307 3.85 -16.23 -6.21
N LEU A 308 3.83 -15.12 -6.94
CA LEU A 308 3.22 -14.98 -8.26
C LEU A 308 4.12 -15.48 -9.41
N GLY A 309 5.37 -15.83 -9.12
CA GLY A 309 6.34 -16.31 -10.13
C GLY A 309 6.77 -15.18 -11.10
N ALA A 310 6.98 -13.98 -10.57
CA ALA A 310 7.45 -12.80 -11.30
C ALA A 310 8.90 -12.44 -10.97
#